data_4b881040e0500e8d18eeeac17d1d329a
#
_entry.id   4b881040e0500e8d18eeeac17d1d329a
#
_cell.length_a   1.000
_cell.length_b   1.000
_cell.length_c   1.000
_cell.angle_alpha   90.00
_cell.angle_beta   90.00
_cell.angle_gamma   90.00
#
_symmetry.space_group_name_H-M   'P 1'
#
loop_
_entity.id
_entity.type
_entity.pdbx_description
1 polymer ?
#
loop_
_entity_poly.entity_id
_entity_poly.type
_entity_poly.pdbx_seq_one_letter_code
_entity_poly.pdbx_strand_id
1 'polypeptide(L)'
;GGETREFLLFPEGASYAGRDFLWRVSSATVELPESDFTPLPDYRRFLTPLSGALRLSQNGGAFRALGALEVLEFDGGAETKSRGEVTDFNLMLRKGAATGGMTTAVLGAGESCRLADLFPAEAAKSEALLLYCYAGAAALRSAEKEWVAEVGAYLLLSPEEGETAGLP
;
A
#
# COMPACT_ATOMS: atom_id res chain seq x y z
N GLY A 1 18.23 5.27 10.19
CA GLY A 1 17.23 5.33 9.13
C GLY A 1 16.66 3.95 8.86
N GLY A 2 15.52 3.87 8.31
CA GLY A 2 14.91 2.62 7.92
C GLY A 2 15.25 2.23 6.47
N GLU A 3 14.92 1.02 6.09
CA GLU A 3 15.03 0.52 4.73
C GLU A 3 13.69 0.66 4.01
N THR A 4 13.71 1.10 2.74
CA THR A 4 12.51 1.15 1.90
C THR A 4 12.68 0.18 0.74
N ARG A 5 11.69 -0.72 0.60
CA ARG A 5 11.56 -1.61 -0.54
C ARG A 5 10.46 -1.08 -1.46
N GLU A 6 10.80 -0.73 -2.68
CA GLU A 6 9.85 -0.40 -3.73
C GLU A 6 9.38 -1.68 -4.43
N PHE A 7 8.07 -1.92 -4.46
CA PHE A 7 7.49 -3.04 -5.18
C PHE A 7 7.19 -2.67 -6.62
N LEU A 8 6.51 -1.55 -6.80
CA LEU A 8 6.06 -1.07 -8.11
C LEU A 8 6.05 0.45 -8.15
N LEU A 9 6.37 0.99 -9.31
CA LEU A 9 6.29 2.41 -9.62
C LEU A 9 5.85 2.54 -11.09
N PHE A 10 4.81 3.31 -11.35
CA PHE A 10 4.21 3.46 -12.67
C PHE A 10 4.12 4.94 -13.08
N PRO A 11 4.32 5.29 -14.37
CA PRO A 11 4.68 4.41 -15.48
C PRO A 11 6.13 3.92 -15.40
N GLU A 12 6.45 2.92 -16.24
CA GLU A 12 7.82 2.45 -16.40
C GLU A 12 8.75 3.62 -16.78
N GLY A 13 9.94 3.67 -16.18
CA GLY A 13 10.92 4.76 -16.36
C GLY A 13 10.69 5.96 -15.45
N ALA A 14 9.56 6.07 -14.77
CA ALA A 14 9.39 7.07 -13.72
C ALA A 14 10.29 6.78 -12.50
N SER A 15 10.47 7.78 -11.64
CA SER A 15 11.31 7.64 -10.45
C SER A 15 10.71 8.35 -9.23
N TYR A 16 10.98 7.81 -8.04
CA TYR A 16 10.59 8.47 -6.80
C TYR A 16 11.28 9.84 -6.65
N ALA A 17 12.54 9.94 -7.05
CA ALA A 17 13.31 11.19 -6.98
C ALA A 17 12.78 12.25 -7.96
N GLY A 18 12.40 11.84 -9.17
CA GLY A 18 11.81 12.71 -10.20
C GLY A 18 10.39 13.15 -9.88
N ARG A 19 9.70 12.42 -8.99
CA ARG A 19 8.28 12.68 -8.63
C ARG A 19 7.39 12.75 -9.86
N ASP A 20 7.66 11.92 -10.86
CA ASP A 20 6.98 11.85 -12.15
C ASP A 20 6.06 10.62 -12.28
N PHE A 21 5.97 9.81 -11.23
CA PHE A 21 5.13 8.63 -11.18
C PHE A 21 3.63 8.98 -10.99
N LEU A 22 2.76 8.12 -11.49
CA LEU A 22 1.31 8.20 -11.27
C LEU A 22 0.91 7.47 -9.99
N TRP A 23 1.48 6.29 -9.76
CA TRP A 23 1.31 5.57 -8.51
C TRP A 23 2.57 4.79 -8.13
N ARG A 24 2.70 4.53 -6.84
CA ARG A 24 3.84 3.83 -6.26
C ARG A 24 3.40 2.98 -5.09
N VAL A 25 3.88 1.74 -5.04
CA VAL A 25 3.70 0.82 -3.92
C VAL A 25 5.06 0.48 -3.31
N SER A 26 5.17 0.62 -2.01
CA SER A 26 6.41 0.35 -1.28
C SER A 26 6.13 -0.11 0.15
N SER A 27 7.10 -0.76 0.76
CA SER A 27 7.16 -1.02 2.19
C SER A 27 8.39 -0.35 2.77
N ALA A 28 8.27 0.17 3.97
CA ALA A 28 9.41 0.76 4.70
C ALA A 28 9.48 0.21 6.11
N THR A 29 10.71 -0.05 6.57
CA THR A 29 10.97 -0.35 7.96
C THR A 29 11.41 0.94 8.66
N VAL A 30 10.70 1.33 9.69
CA VAL A 30 11.02 2.48 10.54
C VAL A 30 11.77 1.96 11.76
N GLU A 31 13.03 2.34 11.89
CA GLU A 31 13.94 1.92 12.98
C GLU A 31 14.18 3.04 13.99
N LEU A 32 13.77 4.27 13.67
CA LEU A 32 13.94 5.42 14.54
C LEU A 32 12.71 5.63 15.41
N PRO A 33 12.90 6.00 16.69
CA PRO A 33 11.79 6.32 17.60
C PRO A 33 10.87 7.42 17.06
N GLU A 34 11.42 8.35 16.28
CA GLU A 34 10.69 9.43 15.60
C GLU A 34 11.27 9.66 14.19
N SER A 35 10.40 9.86 13.23
CA SER A 35 10.77 10.12 11.82
C SER A 35 9.83 11.15 11.21
N ASP A 36 10.38 11.97 10.32
CA ASP A 36 9.61 12.89 9.48
C ASP A 36 9.36 12.25 8.11
N PHE A 37 8.12 12.31 7.64
CA PHE A 37 7.78 11.88 6.29
C PHE A 37 8.16 12.95 5.28
N THR A 38 8.76 12.54 4.17
CA THR A 38 9.03 13.46 3.06
C THR A 38 7.71 14.04 2.54
N PRO A 39 7.56 15.38 2.51
CA PRO A 39 6.36 16.01 1.94
C PRO A 39 6.26 15.75 0.44
N LEU A 40 5.08 15.31 0.00
CA LEU A 40 4.73 15.02 -1.39
C LEU A 40 3.37 15.66 -1.72
N PRO A 41 3.30 16.99 -1.92
CA PRO A 41 2.04 17.73 -2.02
C PRO A 41 1.18 17.30 -3.23
N ASP A 42 1.78 16.76 -4.28
CA ASP A 42 1.09 16.28 -5.46
C ASP A 42 0.50 14.88 -5.33
N TYR A 43 0.64 14.25 -4.14
CA TYR A 43 0.23 12.87 -3.92
C TYR A 43 -0.76 12.74 -2.78
N ARG A 44 -1.71 11.83 -2.96
CA ARG A 44 -2.51 11.23 -1.89
C ARG A 44 -1.80 9.96 -1.45
N ARG A 45 -1.72 9.74 -0.14
CA ARG A 45 -1.01 8.60 0.44
C ARG A 45 -1.95 7.72 1.25
N PHE A 46 -1.72 6.43 1.17
CA PHE A 46 -2.31 5.42 2.02
C PHE A 46 -1.18 4.69 2.72
N LEU A 47 -1.32 4.49 4.01
CA LEU A 47 -0.33 3.84 4.85
C LEU A 47 -1.01 2.88 5.80
N THR A 48 -0.43 1.69 5.98
CA THR A 48 -0.82 0.74 7.01
C THR A 48 0.42 0.13 7.67
N PRO A 49 0.50 0.10 9.01
CA PRO A 49 1.47 -0.75 9.68
C PRO A 49 1.14 -2.21 9.40
N LEU A 50 2.13 -3.00 8.97
CA LEU A 50 1.97 -4.45 8.77
C LEU A 50 2.04 -5.20 10.11
N SER A 51 2.81 -4.66 11.06
CA SER A 51 2.91 -5.18 12.42
C SER A 51 3.12 -4.03 13.41
N GLY A 52 2.84 -4.26 14.68
CA GLY A 52 3.01 -3.27 15.74
C GLY A 52 1.99 -2.13 15.65
N ALA A 53 2.34 -0.98 16.18
CA ALA A 53 1.53 0.24 16.17
C ALA A 53 2.40 1.45 15.88
N LEU A 54 1.91 2.29 15.00
CA LEU A 54 2.52 3.56 14.64
C LEU A 54 1.72 4.69 15.26
N ARG A 55 2.38 5.73 15.73
CA ARG A 55 1.72 6.98 16.14
C ARG A 55 2.07 8.08 15.16
N LEU A 56 1.06 8.71 14.59
CA LEU A 56 1.23 9.76 13.60
C LEU A 56 0.67 11.09 14.10
N SER A 57 1.40 12.16 13.82
CA SER A 57 0.98 13.55 14.00
C SER A 57 1.01 14.24 12.65
N GLN A 58 -0.01 15.00 12.33
CA GLN A 58 -0.09 15.76 11.09
C GLN A 58 -0.28 17.25 11.38
N ASN A 59 0.49 18.10 10.68
CA ASN A 59 0.42 19.56 10.77
C ASN A 59 0.52 20.07 12.23
N GLY A 60 1.39 19.45 13.04
CA GLY A 60 1.56 19.81 14.45
C GLY A 60 0.44 19.36 15.39
N GLY A 61 -0.52 18.56 14.90
CA GLY A 61 -1.61 18.03 15.72
C GLY A 61 -1.16 16.96 16.71
N ALA A 62 -2.10 16.47 17.52
CA ALA A 62 -1.83 15.39 18.47
C ALA A 62 -1.46 14.08 17.77
N PHE A 63 -0.58 13.29 18.39
CA PHE A 63 -0.25 11.96 17.91
C PHE A 63 -1.45 10.99 18.04
N ARG A 64 -1.91 10.49 16.92
CA ARG A 64 -2.93 9.43 16.81
C ARG A 64 -2.24 8.08 16.64
N ALA A 65 -2.70 7.06 17.35
CA ALA A 65 -2.27 5.70 17.12
C ALA A 65 -2.92 5.13 15.84
N LEU A 66 -2.14 4.39 15.06
CA LEU A 66 -2.55 3.61 13.92
C LEU A 66 -2.13 2.17 14.19
N GLY A 67 -3.09 1.29 14.37
CA GLY A 67 -2.86 -0.12 14.68
C GLY A 67 -2.37 -0.92 13.47
N ALA A 68 -1.89 -2.12 13.73
CA ALA A 68 -1.52 -3.05 12.65
C ALA A 68 -2.73 -3.28 11.73
N LEU A 69 -2.49 -3.23 10.43
CA LEU A 69 -3.47 -3.39 9.35
C LEU A 69 -4.58 -2.32 9.31
N GLU A 70 -4.53 -1.29 10.15
CA GLU A 70 -5.38 -0.11 10.02
C GLU A 70 -4.86 0.78 8.90
N VAL A 71 -5.71 1.12 7.94
CA VAL A 71 -5.32 1.97 6.79
C VAL A 71 -5.62 3.43 7.11
N LEU A 72 -4.63 4.29 6.94
CA LEU A 72 -4.76 5.74 6.98
C LEU A 72 -4.57 6.32 5.58
N GLU A 73 -5.57 7.08 5.13
CA GLU A 73 -5.47 7.95 3.95
C GLU A 73 -5.14 9.37 4.38
N PHE A 74 -4.19 10.02 3.69
CA PHE A 74 -3.83 11.41 4.00
C PHE A 74 -3.22 12.13 2.80
N ASP A 75 -3.22 13.47 2.91
CA ASP A 75 -2.54 14.36 1.95
C ASP A 75 -1.02 14.23 2.11
N GLY A 76 -0.32 13.86 1.05
CA GLY A 76 1.14 13.73 1.07
C GLY A 76 1.89 15.04 1.30
N GLY A 77 1.23 16.21 1.14
CA GLY A 77 1.77 17.51 1.48
C GLY A 77 1.65 17.86 2.96
N ALA A 78 0.87 17.11 3.74
CA ALA A 78 0.77 17.34 5.18
C ALA A 78 2.12 17.07 5.86
N GLU A 79 2.55 17.98 6.72
CA GLU A 79 3.69 17.74 7.61
C GLU A 79 3.35 16.55 8.51
N THR A 80 3.98 15.40 8.29
CA THR A 80 3.66 14.16 8.98
C THR A 80 4.88 13.66 9.75
N LYS A 81 4.70 13.49 11.04
CA LYS A 81 5.68 12.88 11.95
C LYS A 81 5.18 11.54 12.44
N SER A 82 6.09 10.59 12.56
CA SER A 82 5.78 9.26 13.09
C SER A 82 6.62 8.93 14.31
N ARG A 83 6.03 8.13 15.20
CA ARG A 83 6.71 7.50 16.35
C ARG A 83 6.35 6.03 16.39
N GLY A 84 7.35 5.19 16.57
CA GLY A 84 7.24 3.73 16.66
C GLY A 84 8.14 3.03 15.66
N GLU A 85 8.56 1.83 16.02
CA GLU A 85 9.36 0.95 15.18
C GLU A 85 8.41 -0.05 14.53
N VAL A 86 8.21 0.05 13.22
CA VAL A 86 7.25 -0.77 12.47
C VAL A 86 7.76 -1.02 11.06
N THR A 87 7.23 -2.05 10.44
CA THR A 87 7.22 -2.17 8.98
C THR A 87 5.86 -1.71 8.50
N ASP A 88 5.86 -0.76 7.58
CA ASP A 88 4.65 -0.23 6.98
C ASP A 88 4.52 -0.62 5.50
N PHE A 89 3.32 -0.46 4.96
CA PHE A 89 3.02 -0.61 3.55
C PHE A 89 2.35 0.67 3.04
N ASN A 90 2.85 1.19 1.93
CA ASN A 90 2.47 2.49 1.40
C ASN A 90 1.97 2.38 -0.04
N LEU A 91 0.87 3.07 -0.33
CA LEU A 91 0.41 3.40 -1.67
C LEU A 91 0.40 4.92 -1.82
N MET A 92 0.96 5.41 -2.91
CA MET A 92 0.96 6.83 -3.28
C MET A 92 0.28 6.97 -4.64
N LEU A 93 -0.66 7.91 -4.75
CA LEU A 93 -1.42 8.20 -5.98
C LEU A 93 -1.27 9.68 -6.33
N ARG A 94 -0.90 9.99 -7.57
CA ARG A 94 -0.83 11.38 -8.06
C ARG A 94 -2.22 11.99 -8.11
N LYS A 95 -2.41 13.11 -7.43
CA LYS A 95 -3.66 13.85 -7.41
C LYS A 95 -4.07 14.30 -8.81
N GLY A 96 -5.32 14.11 -9.15
CA GLY A 96 -5.88 14.49 -10.44
C GLY A 96 -5.50 13.59 -11.64
N ALA A 97 -4.57 12.65 -11.45
CA ALA A 97 -4.11 11.76 -12.51
C ALA A 97 -4.29 10.26 -12.20
N ALA A 98 -4.31 9.90 -10.92
CA ALA A 98 -4.56 8.54 -10.48
C ALA A 98 -5.59 8.51 -9.36
N THR A 99 -6.48 7.52 -9.40
CA THR A 99 -7.47 7.24 -8.36
C THR A 99 -7.32 5.80 -7.89
N GLY A 100 -7.68 5.53 -6.66
CA GLY A 100 -7.57 4.20 -6.08
C GLY A 100 -7.67 4.25 -4.56
N GLY A 101 -7.40 3.11 -3.94
CA GLY A 101 -7.43 2.96 -2.49
C GLY A 101 -6.67 1.73 -2.03
N MET A 102 -6.54 1.58 -0.75
CA MET A 102 -5.92 0.43 -0.11
C MET A 102 -6.86 -0.12 0.96
N THR A 103 -6.92 -1.42 1.07
CA THR A 103 -7.61 -2.11 2.15
C THR A 103 -6.79 -3.29 2.63
N THR A 104 -7.14 -3.82 3.78
CA THR A 104 -6.51 -5.00 4.38
C THR A 104 -7.58 -6.03 4.69
N ALA A 105 -7.22 -7.30 4.62
CA ALA A 105 -8.08 -8.42 5.01
C ALA A 105 -7.28 -9.44 5.81
N VAL A 106 -7.88 -9.98 6.86
CA VAL A 106 -7.35 -11.12 7.61
C VAL A 106 -8.31 -12.27 7.43
N LEU A 107 -7.83 -13.37 6.85
CA LEU A 107 -8.61 -14.56 6.57
C LEU A 107 -8.03 -15.73 7.35
N GLY A 108 -8.88 -16.52 7.99
CA GLY A 108 -8.49 -17.79 8.57
C GLY A 108 -8.21 -18.84 7.49
N ALA A 109 -7.61 -19.96 7.88
CA ALA A 109 -7.34 -21.04 6.96
C ALA A 109 -8.64 -21.56 6.30
N GLY A 110 -8.69 -21.52 4.97
CA GLY A 110 -9.86 -21.93 4.17
C GLY A 110 -10.97 -20.87 4.09
N GLU A 111 -10.85 -19.72 4.73
CA GLU A 111 -11.78 -18.61 4.58
C GLU A 111 -11.57 -17.90 3.25
N SER A 112 -12.63 -17.30 2.75
CA SER A 112 -12.60 -16.50 1.52
C SER A 112 -13.51 -15.28 1.64
N CYS A 113 -13.15 -14.22 0.91
CA CYS A 113 -14.00 -13.05 0.73
C CYS A 113 -14.02 -12.66 -0.75
N ARG A 114 -15.05 -11.94 -1.17
CA ARG A 114 -15.10 -11.39 -2.52
C ARG A 114 -14.38 -10.05 -2.53
N LEU A 115 -13.64 -9.76 -3.60
CA LEU A 115 -12.99 -8.46 -3.77
C LEU A 115 -13.99 -7.29 -3.71
N ALA A 116 -15.19 -7.49 -4.24
CA ALA A 116 -16.25 -6.49 -4.19
C ALA A 116 -16.71 -6.15 -2.76
N ASP A 117 -16.48 -7.03 -1.78
CA ASP A 117 -16.81 -6.77 -0.38
C ASP A 117 -15.69 -5.99 0.33
N LEU A 118 -14.49 -5.97 -0.24
CA LEU A 118 -13.31 -5.26 0.29
C LEU A 118 -13.18 -3.83 -0.24
N PHE A 119 -13.72 -3.55 -1.42
CA PHE A 119 -13.58 -2.26 -2.08
C PHE A 119 -14.95 -1.64 -2.39
N PRO A 120 -15.07 -0.30 -2.37
CA PRO A 120 -16.27 0.36 -2.84
C PRO A 120 -16.54 0.05 -4.33
N ALA A 121 -17.79 0.20 -4.75
CA ALA A 121 -18.24 -0.16 -6.10
C ALA A 121 -17.43 0.52 -7.24
N GLU A 122 -16.89 1.71 -6.99
CA GLU A 122 -16.02 2.41 -7.93
C GLU A 122 -14.71 1.65 -8.23
N ALA A 123 -14.23 0.88 -7.26
CA ALA A 123 -13.02 0.08 -7.43
C ALA A 123 -13.19 -1.10 -8.42
N ALA A 124 -14.43 -1.48 -8.73
CA ALA A 124 -14.71 -2.48 -9.76
C ALA A 124 -14.30 -2.03 -11.18
N LYS A 125 -13.99 -0.73 -11.36
CA LYS A 125 -13.50 -0.13 -12.60
C LYS A 125 -11.99 0.10 -12.59
N SER A 126 -11.28 -0.43 -11.59
CA SER A 126 -9.84 -0.25 -11.47
C SER A 126 -9.11 -0.89 -12.63
N GLU A 127 -8.16 -0.18 -13.19
CA GLU A 127 -7.27 -0.65 -14.26
C GLU A 127 -6.18 -1.58 -13.73
N ALA A 128 -5.91 -1.54 -12.42
CA ALA A 128 -4.94 -2.42 -11.78
C ALA A 128 -5.40 -2.83 -10.38
N LEU A 129 -5.13 -4.08 -10.02
CA LEU A 129 -5.29 -4.63 -8.68
C LEU A 129 -3.97 -5.22 -8.22
N LEU A 130 -3.45 -4.74 -7.09
CA LEU A 130 -2.30 -5.35 -6.43
C LEU A 130 -2.76 -6.04 -5.15
N LEU A 131 -2.42 -7.32 -5.02
CA LEU A 131 -2.58 -8.09 -3.79
C LEU A 131 -1.18 -8.39 -3.23
N TYR A 132 -0.91 -7.94 -2.02
CA TYR A 132 0.30 -8.26 -1.28
C TYR A 132 -0.03 -9.24 -0.15
N CYS A 133 0.63 -10.39 -0.13
CA CYS A 133 0.46 -11.39 0.92
C CYS A 133 1.50 -11.14 2.02
N TYR A 134 1.07 -10.57 3.13
CA TYR A 134 1.96 -10.27 4.27
C TYR A 134 2.23 -11.49 5.14
N ALA A 135 1.25 -12.36 5.33
CA ALA A 135 1.38 -13.55 6.18
C ALA A 135 0.63 -14.74 5.59
N GLY A 136 1.18 -15.93 5.76
CA GLY A 136 0.59 -17.16 5.24
C GLY A 136 0.69 -17.28 3.73
N ALA A 137 -0.41 -17.72 3.10
CA ALA A 137 -0.56 -17.76 1.65
C ALA A 137 -2.00 -17.36 1.29
N ALA A 138 -2.16 -16.62 0.21
CA ALA A 138 -3.45 -16.19 -0.30
C ALA A 138 -3.63 -16.64 -1.74
N ALA A 139 -4.83 -17.06 -2.11
CA ALA A 139 -5.19 -17.35 -3.47
C ALA A 139 -6.23 -16.35 -3.99
N LEU A 140 -5.96 -15.77 -5.15
CA LEU A 140 -6.93 -15.00 -5.90
C LEU A 140 -7.54 -15.88 -6.96
N ARG A 141 -8.87 -15.93 -7.05
CA ARG A 141 -9.60 -16.79 -7.98
C ARG A 141 -10.52 -15.98 -8.87
N SER A 142 -10.47 -16.27 -10.16
CA SER A 142 -11.49 -15.89 -11.12
C SER A 142 -12.29 -17.15 -11.56
N ALA A 143 -13.24 -16.97 -12.48
CA ALA A 143 -13.97 -18.11 -13.05
C ALA A 143 -13.05 -19.08 -13.83
N GLU A 144 -11.94 -18.60 -14.36
CA GLU A 144 -11.07 -19.34 -15.30
C GLU A 144 -9.70 -19.66 -14.72
N LYS A 145 -9.25 -18.93 -13.67
CA LYS A 145 -7.87 -18.99 -13.22
C LYS A 145 -7.73 -18.77 -11.71
N GLU A 146 -6.72 -19.37 -11.15
CA GLU A 146 -6.27 -19.18 -9.78
C GLU A 146 -4.82 -18.72 -9.76
N TRP A 147 -4.52 -17.72 -8.94
CA TRP A 147 -3.18 -17.23 -8.66
C TRP A 147 -2.91 -17.37 -7.18
N VAL A 148 -1.71 -17.77 -6.82
CA VAL A 148 -1.29 -17.94 -5.43
C VAL A 148 -0.17 -16.95 -5.13
N ALA A 149 -0.33 -16.20 -4.05
CA ALA A 149 0.71 -15.39 -3.45
C ALA A 149 1.14 -16.00 -2.12
N GLU A 150 2.39 -16.33 -1.99
CA GLU A 150 3.01 -16.73 -0.73
C GLU A 150 3.41 -15.49 0.09
N VAL A 151 3.81 -15.69 1.34
CA VAL A 151 4.24 -14.60 2.22
C VAL A 151 5.36 -13.76 1.57
N GLY A 152 5.20 -12.45 1.60
CA GLY A 152 6.12 -11.49 0.99
C GLY A 152 5.95 -11.32 -0.52
N ALA A 153 5.16 -12.16 -1.20
CA ALA A 153 4.87 -12.05 -2.62
C ALA A 153 3.71 -11.08 -2.90
N TYR A 154 3.69 -10.55 -4.12
CA TYR A 154 2.53 -9.80 -4.62
C TYR A 154 2.07 -10.33 -5.97
N LEU A 155 0.80 -10.11 -6.26
CA LEU A 155 0.17 -10.30 -7.56
C LEU A 155 -0.28 -8.94 -8.08
N LEU A 156 0.10 -8.61 -9.30
CA LEU A 156 -0.42 -7.45 -10.02
C LEU A 156 -1.27 -7.95 -11.18
N LEU A 157 -2.50 -7.52 -11.24
CA LEU A 157 -3.40 -7.74 -12.36
C LEU A 157 -3.65 -6.40 -13.03
N SER A 158 -3.25 -6.29 -14.28
CA SER A 158 -3.42 -5.08 -15.09
C SER A 158 -3.83 -5.48 -16.52
N PRO A 159 -4.79 -4.77 -17.13
CA PRO A 159 -5.17 -5.02 -18.54
C PRO A 159 -4.03 -4.74 -19.54
N GLU A 160 -3.15 -3.80 -19.23
CA GLU A 160 -2.07 -3.38 -20.15
C GLU A 160 -0.82 -4.25 -20.05
N GLU A 161 -0.49 -4.74 -18.86
CA GLU A 161 0.75 -5.49 -18.60
C GLU A 161 0.52 -7.00 -18.53
N GLY A 162 -0.75 -7.43 -18.58
CA GLY A 162 -1.08 -8.81 -18.28
C GLY A 162 -0.86 -9.13 -16.81
N GLU A 163 -0.54 -10.37 -16.50
CA GLU A 163 -0.34 -10.85 -15.14
C GLU A 163 1.14 -10.80 -14.78
N THR A 164 1.48 -10.03 -13.77
CA THR A 164 2.84 -10.02 -13.21
C THR A 164 2.79 -10.47 -11.76
N ALA A 165 3.55 -11.51 -11.44
CA ALA A 165 3.79 -11.93 -10.06
C ALA A 165 5.22 -11.54 -9.67
N GLY A 166 5.37 -10.83 -8.57
CA GLY A 166 6.67 -10.49 -8.01
C GLY A 166 6.96 -11.31 -6.75
N LEU A 167 8.14 -11.92 -6.72
CA LEU A 167 8.72 -12.49 -5.52
C LEU A 167 9.72 -11.49 -4.92
N PRO A 168 9.92 -11.54 -3.61
CA PRO A 168 10.93 -10.73 -2.93
C PRO A 168 12.35 -11.08 -3.39
#